data_249182f1b37d46ca7ed3cedc49ac305d
#
_entry.id   249182f1b37d46ca7ed3cedc49ac305d
#
_cell.length_a   1.000
_cell.length_b   1.000
_cell.length_c   1.000
_cell.angle_alpha   90.00
_cell.angle_beta   90.00
_cell.angle_gamma   90.00
#
_symmetry.space_group_name_H-M   'P 1'
#
loop_
_entity.id
_entity.type
_entity.pdbx_description
1 polymer ?
#
loop_
_entity_poly.entity_id
_entity_poly.type
_entity_poly.pdbx_seq_one_letter_code
_entity_poly.pdbx_strand_id
1 'polypeptide(L)'
;TEKSYSNVQLRDPAANYHKMTYAELKKEFKGIDWDLLFSTFGMESVEEVDMNQPEPLHEVEAILANASVEDLKNLMLWQLIDANASSLTTEIDEANFDFYGRVMSGQQEQKPLWKRATSTVSGWMGEAIGQLYVAKHFPPEAKERMEKLVANLQVALGERIDAQDWMSAETKAKAHEKLATFYVKIGYP
;
A
#
# COMPACT_ATOMS: atom_id res chain seq x y z
N THR A 1 5.04 -5.25 17.41
CA THR A 1 4.61 -3.85 17.68
C THR A 1 5.58 -3.09 18.58
N GLU A 2 6.11 -3.70 19.63
CA GLU A 2 7.06 -3.00 20.57
C GLU A 2 8.34 -2.53 19.88
N LYS A 3 8.80 -3.25 18.86
CA LYS A 3 9.99 -2.91 18.07
C LYS A 3 9.68 -2.04 16.83
N SER A 4 8.42 -1.77 16.56
CA SER A 4 8.04 -0.91 15.42
C SER A 4 8.44 0.53 15.67
N TYR A 5 8.83 1.24 14.62
CA TYR A 5 9.18 2.63 14.70
C TYR A 5 8.01 3.49 15.18
N SER A 6 8.32 4.53 15.94
CA SER A 6 7.33 5.54 16.34
C SER A 6 6.80 6.31 15.12
N ASN A 7 5.63 6.94 15.26
CA ASN A 7 5.06 7.78 14.19
C ASN A 7 5.99 8.93 13.75
N VAL A 8 6.90 9.37 14.59
CA VAL A 8 7.92 10.38 14.24
C VAL A 8 9.00 9.75 13.36
N GLN A 9 9.55 8.61 13.77
CA GLN A 9 10.55 7.87 12.98
C GLN A 9 10.02 7.42 11.63
N LEU A 10 8.75 6.97 11.55
CA LEU A 10 8.10 6.58 10.28
C LEU A 10 7.99 7.72 9.26
N ARG A 11 8.05 8.98 9.73
CA ARG A 11 8.01 10.18 8.88
C ARG A 11 9.40 10.72 8.53
N ASP A 12 10.44 10.17 9.14
CA ASP A 12 11.83 10.57 8.85
C ASP A 12 12.39 9.70 7.71
N PRO A 13 12.60 10.23 6.50
CA PRO A 13 13.15 9.45 5.39
C PRO A 13 14.53 8.87 5.67
N ALA A 14 15.35 9.54 6.47
CA ALA A 14 16.68 9.05 6.80
C ALA A 14 16.62 7.86 7.77
N ALA A 15 15.70 7.89 8.73
CA ALA A 15 15.46 6.78 9.66
C ALA A 15 14.85 5.54 9.00
N ASN A 16 14.26 5.69 7.81
CA ASN A 16 13.62 4.59 7.07
C ASN A 16 14.39 4.16 5.82
N TYR A 17 15.64 4.61 5.64
CA TYR A 17 16.44 4.27 4.48
C TYR A 17 17.63 3.39 4.88
N HIS A 18 17.47 2.08 4.68
CA HIS A 18 18.49 1.07 4.96
C HIS A 18 18.74 0.22 3.71
N LYS A 19 19.33 0.88 2.71
CA LYS A 19 19.67 0.20 1.45
C LYS A 19 20.75 -0.83 1.68
N MET A 20 20.53 -2.05 1.24
CA MET A 20 21.45 -3.16 1.31
C MET A 20 21.37 -4.05 0.07
N THR A 21 22.46 -4.73 -0.23
CA THR A 21 22.46 -5.74 -1.28
C THR A 21 21.68 -6.99 -0.84
N TYR A 22 21.23 -7.77 -1.80
CA TYR A 22 20.56 -9.05 -1.50
C TYR A 22 21.42 -10.00 -0.67
N ALA A 23 22.74 -9.99 -0.89
CA ALA A 23 23.69 -10.79 -0.10
C ALA A 23 23.79 -10.32 1.36
N GLU A 24 23.78 -9.00 1.60
CA GLU A 24 23.74 -8.42 2.94
C GLU A 24 22.43 -8.74 3.65
N LEU A 25 21.29 -8.62 2.97
CA LEU A 25 19.98 -9.01 3.50
C LEU A 25 19.99 -10.45 4.02
N LYS A 26 20.48 -11.40 3.23
CA LYS A 26 20.57 -12.81 3.63
C LYS A 26 21.56 -13.06 4.77
N LYS A 27 22.60 -12.27 4.86
CA LYS A 27 23.60 -12.36 5.93
C LYS A 27 23.05 -11.81 7.25
N GLU A 28 22.30 -10.73 7.20
CA GLU A 28 21.73 -10.06 8.36
C GLU A 28 20.51 -10.82 8.91
N PHE A 29 19.58 -11.17 8.05
CA PHE A 29 18.31 -11.85 8.41
C PHE A 29 18.34 -13.32 7.98
N LYS A 30 19.02 -14.16 8.77
CA LYS A 30 19.26 -15.57 8.46
C LYS A 30 18.08 -16.50 8.74
N GLY A 31 17.14 -16.05 9.56
CA GLY A 31 15.96 -16.83 9.97
C GLY A 31 14.86 -16.87 8.90
N ILE A 32 15.03 -16.18 7.78
CA ILE A 32 14.06 -16.10 6.69
C ILE A 32 14.68 -16.70 5.42
N ASP A 33 13.96 -17.58 4.75
CA ASP A 33 14.32 -18.09 3.44
C ASP A 33 13.97 -17.04 2.35
N TRP A 34 14.89 -16.13 2.12
CA TRP A 34 14.74 -15.04 1.16
C TRP A 34 14.65 -15.54 -0.28
N ASP A 35 15.34 -16.63 -0.63
CA ASP A 35 15.28 -17.18 -1.97
C ASP A 35 13.89 -17.72 -2.26
N LEU A 36 13.29 -18.45 -1.31
CA LEU A 36 11.91 -18.90 -1.41
C LEU A 36 10.93 -17.73 -1.46
N LEU A 37 11.12 -16.73 -0.60
CA LEU A 37 10.23 -15.57 -0.53
C LEU A 37 10.23 -14.80 -1.85
N PHE A 38 11.39 -14.41 -2.35
CA PHE A 38 11.49 -13.63 -3.59
C PHE A 38 11.06 -14.43 -4.82
N SER A 39 11.38 -15.73 -4.91
CA SER A 39 10.90 -16.57 -6.01
C SER A 39 9.39 -16.72 -6.02
N THR A 40 8.76 -16.80 -4.84
CA THR A 40 7.29 -16.86 -4.73
C THR A 40 6.60 -15.61 -5.30
N PHE A 41 7.27 -14.45 -5.23
CA PHE A 41 6.77 -13.18 -5.79
C PHE A 41 7.28 -12.86 -7.20
N GLY A 42 8.05 -13.76 -7.84
CA GLY A 42 8.65 -13.51 -9.15
C GLY A 42 9.71 -12.41 -9.13
N MET A 43 10.46 -12.30 -8.05
CA MET A 43 11.46 -11.26 -7.80
C MET A 43 12.90 -11.83 -7.74
N GLU A 44 13.21 -12.86 -8.49
CA GLU A 44 14.50 -13.57 -8.44
C GLU A 44 15.68 -12.70 -8.88
N SER A 45 15.44 -11.60 -9.59
CA SER A 45 16.47 -10.72 -10.12
C SER A 45 16.75 -9.50 -9.23
N VAL A 46 16.27 -9.49 -7.97
CA VAL A 46 16.52 -8.37 -7.06
C VAL A 46 17.97 -8.36 -6.61
N GLU A 47 18.67 -7.26 -6.89
CA GLU A 47 20.08 -7.06 -6.50
C GLU A 47 20.20 -6.28 -5.19
N GLU A 48 19.29 -5.32 -4.96
CA GLU A 48 19.28 -4.41 -3.81
C GLU A 48 17.88 -4.24 -3.25
N VAL A 49 17.79 -4.06 -1.95
CA VAL A 49 16.54 -3.77 -1.22
C VAL A 49 16.71 -2.57 -0.32
N ASP A 50 15.62 -1.88 -0.03
CA ASP A 50 15.56 -0.90 1.04
C ASP A 50 14.74 -1.46 2.19
N MET A 51 15.39 -1.73 3.32
CA MET A 51 14.76 -2.26 4.52
C MET A 51 14.37 -1.12 5.45
N ASN A 52 13.12 -0.70 5.38
CA ASN A 52 12.64 0.47 6.13
C ASN A 52 12.76 0.33 7.65
N GLN A 53 12.52 -0.86 8.19
CA GLN A 53 12.54 -1.09 9.63
C GLN A 53 13.20 -2.45 9.93
N PRO A 54 14.53 -2.49 10.13
CA PRO A 54 15.24 -3.74 10.43
C PRO A 54 14.87 -4.35 11.78
N GLU A 55 14.65 -3.55 12.83
CA GLU A 55 14.39 -4.05 14.17
C GLU A 55 13.09 -4.88 14.28
N PRO A 56 11.94 -4.46 13.69
CA PRO A 56 10.76 -5.32 13.61
C PRO A 56 11.01 -6.65 12.92
N LEU A 57 11.89 -6.67 11.91
CA LEU A 57 12.18 -7.89 11.17
C LEU A 57 13.04 -8.86 11.98
N HIS A 58 14.01 -8.38 12.75
CA HIS A 58 14.75 -9.21 13.73
C HIS A 58 13.80 -9.83 14.76
N GLU A 59 12.79 -9.10 15.20
CA GLU A 59 11.77 -9.63 16.10
C GLU A 59 10.92 -10.72 15.43
N VAL A 60 10.60 -10.56 14.16
CA VAL A 60 9.90 -11.59 13.36
C VAL A 60 10.75 -12.86 13.27
N GLU A 61 12.07 -12.75 13.02
CA GLU A 61 12.98 -13.91 13.03
C GLU A 61 12.98 -14.62 14.39
N ALA A 62 13.04 -13.85 15.48
CA ALA A 62 13.00 -14.39 16.83
C ALA A 62 11.67 -15.12 17.14
N ILE A 63 10.55 -14.57 16.68
CA ILE A 63 9.24 -15.21 16.80
C ILE A 63 9.20 -16.51 15.99
N LEU A 64 9.62 -16.50 14.74
CA LEU A 64 9.64 -17.68 13.85
C LEU A 64 10.54 -18.80 14.42
N ALA A 65 11.67 -18.44 15.04
CA ALA A 65 12.58 -19.41 15.64
C ALA A 65 12.04 -20.07 16.90
N ASN A 66 11.14 -19.40 17.65
CA ASN A 66 10.69 -19.85 18.98
C ASN A 66 9.22 -20.28 19.00
N ALA A 67 8.39 -19.84 18.05
CA ALA A 67 6.98 -20.20 17.99
C ALA A 67 6.80 -21.68 17.61
N SER A 68 5.82 -22.34 18.23
CA SER A 68 5.44 -23.67 17.76
C SER A 68 4.71 -23.60 16.42
N VAL A 69 4.76 -24.70 15.65
CA VAL A 69 3.99 -24.80 14.39
C VAL A 69 2.49 -24.59 14.65
N GLU A 70 1.99 -25.04 15.80
CA GLU A 70 0.58 -24.87 16.19
C GLU A 70 0.24 -23.40 16.43
N ASP A 71 1.11 -22.64 17.10
CA ASP A 71 0.90 -21.20 17.30
C ASP A 71 0.87 -20.44 15.97
N LEU A 72 1.78 -20.78 15.05
CA LEU A 72 1.81 -20.17 13.71
C LEU A 72 0.55 -20.52 12.90
N LYS A 73 0.07 -21.76 12.96
CA LYS A 73 -1.19 -22.15 12.33
C LYS A 73 -2.38 -21.39 12.92
N ASN A 74 -2.43 -21.26 14.25
CA ASN A 74 -3.50 -20.53 14.92
C ASN A 74 -3.46 -19.04 14.56
N LEU A 75 -2.27 -18.44 14.48
CA LEU A 75 -2.12 -17.05 14.02
C LEU A 75 -2.63 -16.88 12.57
N MET A 76 -2.22 -17.77 11.67
CA MET A 76 -2.69 -17.74 10.27
C MET A 76 -4.19 -17.93 10.16
N LEU A 77 -4.77 -18.86 10.92
CA LEU A 77 -6.21 -19.08 10.95
C LEU A 77 -6.96 -17.86 11.47
N TRP A 78 -6.46 -17.26 12.55
CA TRP A 78 -7.03 -16.04 13.09
C TRP A 78 -6.99 -14.89 12.07
N GLN A 79 -5.86 -14.66 11.41
CA GLN A 79 -5.72 -13.64 10.37
C GLN A 79 -6.67 -13.88 9.20
N LEU A 80 -6.85 -15.15 8.80
CA LEU A 80 -7.79 -15.51 7.74
C LEU A 80 -9.24 -15.19 8.12
N ILE A 81 -9.65 -15.55 9.34
CA ILE A 81 -10.98 -15.26 9.87
C ILE A 81 -11.19 -13.75 9.99
N ASP A 82 -10.25 -13.04 10.58
CA ASP A 82 -10.33 -11.58 10.79
C ASP A 82 -10.43 -10.82 9.45
N ALA A 83 -9.60 -11.18 8.49
CA ALA A 83 -9.60 -10.54 7.15
C ALA A 83 -10.90 -10.79 6.36
N ASN A 84 -11.62 -11.86 6.66
CA ASN A 84 -12.86 -12.23 5.98
C ASN A 84 -14.12 -12.07 6.86
N ALA A 85 -13.98 -11.53 8.06
CA ALA A 85 -15.04 -11.48 9.07
C ALA A 85 -16.36 -10.92 8.55
N SER A 86 -16.31 -9.85 7.75
CA SER A 86 -17.50 -9.21 7.16
C SER A 86 -18.24 -10.07 6.11
N SER A 87 -17.66 -11.22 5.72
CA SER A 87 -18.23 -12.16 4.74
C SER A 87 -18.55 -13.53 5.37
N LEU A 88 -18.35 -13.66 6.68
CA LEU A 88 -18.62 -14.87 7.45
C LEU A 88 -20.02 -14.80 8.11
N THR A 89 -20.19 -15.49 9.25
CA THR A 89 -21.48 -15.47 9.96
C THR A 89 -21.77 -14.11 10.60
N THR A 90 -23.04 -13.84 10.88
CA THR A 90 -23.47 -12.59 11.53
C THR A 90 -22.74 -12.35 12.85
N GLU A 91 -22.54 -13.39 13.65
CA GLU A 91 -21.85 -13.30 14.93
C GLU A 91 -20.39 -12.86 14.78
N ILE A 92 -19.69 -13.37 13.75
CA ILE A 92 -18.29 -13.00 13.46
C ILE A 92 -18.22 -11.58 12.91
N ASP A 93 -19.13 -11.20 11.99
CA ASP A 93 -19.23 -9.84 11.44
C ASP A 93 -19.53 -8.80 12.53
N GLU A 94 -20.47 -9.10 13.43
CA GLU A 94 -20.80 -8.24 14.56
C GLU A 94 -19.65 -8.10 15.55
N ALA A 95 -18.97 -9.19 15.92
CA ALA A 95 -17.80 -9.15 16.81
C ALA A 95 -16.64 -8.33 16.19
N ASN A 96 -16.40 -8.48 14.90
CA ASN A 96 -15.41 -7.70 14.16
C ASN A 96 -15.79 -6.21 14.15
N PHE A 97 -17.06 -5.87 13.89
CA PHE A 97 -17.53 -4.49 13.93
C PHE A 97 -17.47 -3.90 15.35
N ASP A 98 -17.78 -4.68 16.39
CA ASP A 98 -17.68 -4.22 17.78
C ASP A 98 -16.26 -3.79 18.12
N PHE A 99 -15.27 -4.54 17.68
CA PHE A 99 -13.88 -4.18 17.92
C PHE A 99 -13.38 -3.06 17.00
N TYR A 100 -13.37 -3.26 15.68
CA TYR A 100 -12.78 -2.29 14.75
C TYR A 100 -13.64 -1.07 14.50
N GLY A 101 -14.96 -1.23 14.48
CA GLY A 101 -15.91 -0.15 14.29
C GLY A 101 -16.12 0.65 15.55
N ARG A 102 -16.65 0.03 16.62
CA ARG A 102 -17.05 0.74 17.82
C ARG A 102 -15.86 1.14 18.68
N VAL A 103 -14.99 0.19 19.04
CA VAL A 103 -13.88 0.46 19.98
C VAL A 103 -12.77 1.25 19.29
N MET A 104 -12.29 0.80 18.13
CA MET A 104 -11.14 1.42 17.48
C MET A 104 -11.48 2.70 16.71
N SER A 105 -12.64 2.76 16.07
CA SER A 105 -13.01 3.88 15.18
C SER A 105 -14.14 4.77 15.72
N GLY A 106 -14.75 4.45 16.88
CA GLY A 106 -15.81 5.23 17.51
C GLY A 106 -17.15 5.24 16.75
N GLN A 107 -17.36 4.31 15.81
CA GLN A 107 -18.60 4.19 15.04
C GLN A 107 -19.72 3.64 15.94
N GLN A 108 -20.89 4.27 15.93
CA GLN A 108 -22.02 3.83 16.75
C GLN A 108 -22.81 2.68 16.10
N GLU A 109 -22.94 2.72 14.78
CA GLU A 109 -23.74 1.79 14.01
C GLU A 109 -22.98 1.31 12.77
N GLN A 110 -23.19 0.05 12.44
CA GLN A 110 -22.64 -0.54 11.20
C GLN A 110 -23.43 -0.02 9.99
N LYS A 111 -22.73 0.16 8.86
CA LYS A 111 -23.39 0.54 7.60
C LYS A 111 -24.42 -0.53 7.21
N PRO A 112 -25.57 -0.15 6.66
CA PRO A 112 -26.56 -1.08 6.14
C PRO A 112 -25.95 -2.10 5.17
N LEU A 113 -26.43 -3.34 5.20
CA LEU A 113 -25.88 -4.45 4.42
C LEU A 113 -25.76 -4.13 2.92
N TRP A 114 -26.75 -3.46 2.34
CA TRP A 114 -26.70 -3.08 0.92
C TRP A 114 -25.52 -2.15 0.58
N LYS A 115 -25.17 -1.22 1.48
CA LYS A 115 -24.01 -0.34 1.30
C LYS A 115 -22.70 -1.13 1.38
N ARG A 116 -22.63 -2.07 2.32
CA ARG A 116 -21.45 -2.94 2.48
C ARG A 116 -21.29 -3.85 1.26
N ALA A 117 -22.37 -4.50 0.83
CA ALA A 117 -22.39 -5.34 -0.36
C ALA A 117 -21.97 -4.55 -1.62
N THR A 118 -22.50 -3.34 -1.81
CA THR A 118 -22.09 -2.46 -2.93
C THR A 118 -20.61 -2.12 -2.86
N SER A 119 -20.08 -1.81 -1.67
CA SER A 119 -18.65 -1.53 -1.50
C SER A 119 -17.77 -2.75 -1.83
N THR A 120 -18.19 -3.94 -1.41
CA THR A 120 -17.48 -5.20 -1.70
C THR A 120 -17.45 -5.47 -3.21
N VAL A 121 -18.59 -5.38 -3.87
CA VAL A 121 -18.70 -5.59 -5.33
C VAL A 121 -17.87 -4.54 -6.08
N SER A 122 -17.92 -3.26 -5.65
CA SER A 122 -17.10 -2.19 -6.24
C SER A 122 -15.61 -2.41 -6.01
N GLY A 123 -15.20 -2.99 -4.89
CA GLY A 123 -13.81 -3.33 -4.61
C GLY A 123 -13.26 -4.45 -5.50
N TRP A 124 -14.08 -5.47 -5.76
CA TRP A 124 -13.65 -6.64 -6.52
C TRP A 124 -13.86 -6.50 -8.04
N MET A 125 -14.91 -5.80 -8.44
CA MET A 125 -15.34 -5.67 -9.84
C MET A 125 -15.45 -4.20 -10.27
N GLY A 126 -14.67 -3.32 -9.67
CA GLY A 126 -14.76 -1.88 -9.87
C GLY A 126 -14.65 -1.45 -11.34
N GLU A 127 -13.75 -2.05 -12.10
CA GLU A 127 -13.58 -1.74 -13.53
C GLU A 127 -14.82 -2.16 -14.36
N ALA A 128 -15.40 -3.35 -14.06
CA ALA A 128 -16.60 -3.81 -14.76
C ALA A 128 -17.83 -2.94 -14.43
N ILE A 129 -18.01 -2.59 -13.15
CA ILE A 129 -19.09 -1.67 -12.72
C ILE A 129 -18.81 -0.25 -13.22
N GLY A 130 -17.54 0.14 -13.27
CA GLY A 130 -17.09 1.42 -13.78
C GLY A 130 -17.57 1.68 -15.21
N GLN A 131 -17.63 0.67 -16.07
CA GLN A 131 -18.16 0.81 -17.43
C GLN A 131 -19.63 1.30 -17.41
N LEU A 132 -20.47 0.73 -16.53
CA LEU A 132 -21.87 1.13 -16.41
C LEU A 132 -21.99 2.55 -15.87
N TYR A 133 -21.15 2.90 -14.89
CA TYR A 133 -21.11 4.24 -14.31
C TYR A 133 -20.66 5.29 -15.35
N VAL A 134 -19.57 5.02 -16.07
CA VAL A 134 -19.00 5.89 -17.09
C VAL A 134 -19.99 6.15 -18.19
N ALA A 135 -20.64 5.11 -18.71
CA ALA A 135 -21.65 5.23 -19.78
C ALA A 135 -22.78 6.22 -19.42
N LYS A 136 -23.06 6.37 -18.11
CA LYS A 136 -24.16 7.22 -17.63
C LYS A 136 -23.70 8.58 -17.09
N HIS A 137 -22.52 8.65 -16.46
CA HIS A 137 -22.14 9.79 -15.63
C HIS A 137 -20.82 10.45 -16.00
N PHE A 138 -20.02 9.87 -16.89
CA PHE A 138 -18.71 10.41 -17.26
C PHE A 138 -18.52 10.40 -18.78
N PRO A 139 -19.09 11.38 -19.50
CA PRO A 139 -19.01 11.45 -20.95
C PRO A 139 -17.56 11.73 -21.42
N PRO A 140 -17.21 11.35 -22.68
CA PRO A 140 -15.86 11.52 -23.23
C PRO A 140 -15.32 12.96 -23.12
N GLU A 141 -16.17 13.96 -23.29
CA GLU A 141 -15.81 15.38 -23.19
C GLU A 141 -15.34 15.76 -21.77
N ALA A 142 -15.88 15.10 -20.74
CA ALA A 142 -15.41 15.29 -19.36
C ALA A 142 -14.01 14.71 -19.18
N LYS A 143 -13.72 13.54 -19.76
CA LYS A 143 -12.38 12.93 -19.76
C LYS A 143 -11.37 13.85 -20.45
N GLU A 144 -11.65 14.30 -21.64
CA GLU A 144 -10.79 15.21 -22.42
C GLU A 144 -10.47 16.51 -21.66
N ARG A 145 -11.48 17.11 -21.02
CA ARG A 145 -11.28 18.32 -20.20
C ARG A 145 -10.35 18.06 -19.01
N MET A 146 -10.48 16.91 -18.35
CA MET A 146 -9.63 16.55 -17.22
C MET A 146 -8.20 16.21 -17.67
N GLU A 147 -8.02 15.54 -18.79
CA GLU A 147 -6.71 15.27 -19.39
C GLU A 147 -6.00 16.57 -19.73
N LYS A 148 -6.70 17.53 -20.33
CA LYS A 148 -6.17 18.87 -20.61
C LYS A 148 -5.81 19.65 -19.33
N LEU A 149 -6.63 19.53 -18.29
CA LEU A 149 -6.32 20.14 -16.99
C LEU A 149 -5.03 19.55 -16.39
N VAL A 150 -4.88 18.24 -16.41
CA VAL A 150 -3.66 17.57 -15.89
C VAL A 150 -2.43 17.95 -16.72
N ALA A 151 -2.56 18.00 -18.06
CA ALA A 151 -1.46 18.45 -18.93
C ALA A 151 -1.03 19.89 -18.58
N ASN A 152 -1.98 20.80 -18.35
CA ASN A 152 -1.66 22.18 -17.93
C ASN A 152 -0.98 22.21 -16.54
N LEU A 153 -1.38 21.34 -15.60
CA LEU A 153 -0.73 21.20 -14.29
C LEU A 153 0.72 20.72 -14.43
N GLN A 154 0.98 19.77 -15.34
CA GLN A 154 2.35 19.31 -15.61
C GLN A 154 3.22 20.42 -16.21
N VAL A 155 2.69 21.21 -17.14
CA VAL A 155 3.41 22.39 -17.67
C VAL A 155 3.72 23.39 -16.55
N ALA A 156 2.71 23.76 -15.76
CA ALA A 156 2.89 24.70 -14.64
C ALA A 156 3.87 24.17 -13.59
N LEU A 157 3.93 22.86 -13.35
CA LEU A 157 4.92 22.27 -12.45
C LEU A 157 6.32 22.37 -13.03
N GLY A 158 6.50 22.13 -14.33
CA GLY A 158 7.77 22.34 -15.04
C GLY A 158 8.28 23.78 -14.90
N GLU A 159 7.43 24.76 -15.18
CA GLU A 159 7.77 26.18 -15.02
C GLU A 159 8.16 26.53 -13.57
N ARG A 160 7.48 25.93 -12.58
CA ARG A 160 7.82 26.10 -11.17
C ARG A 160 9.16 25.47 -10.80
N ILE A 161 9.50 24.30 -11.34
CA ILE A 161 10.82 23.67 -11.16
C ILE A 161 11.91 24.60 -11.69
N ASP A 162 11.73 25.16 -12.89
CA ASP A 162 12.68 26.08 -13.52
C ASP A 162 12.88 27.38 -12.71
N ALA A 163 11.81 27.87 -12.11
CA ALA A 163 11.83 29.10 -11.32
C ALA A 163 12.46 28.96 -9.92
N GLN A 164 12.75 27.71 -9.44
CA GLN A 164 13.35 27.55 -8.09
C GLN A 164 14.82 27.99 -8.09
N ASP A 165 15.17 28.91 -7.22
CA ASP A 165 16.54 29.42 -7.05
C ASP A 165 17.42 28.54 -6.15
N TRP A 166 16.80 27.74 -5.26
CA TRP A 166 17.50 26.81 -4.36
C TRP A 166 17.90 25.49 -5.01
N MET A 167 17.33 25.15 -6.19
CA MET A 167 17.68 23.93 -6.93
C MET A 167 18.89 24.18 -7.85
N SER A 168 19.87 23.25 -7.81
CA SER A 168 20.95 23.24 -8.81
C SER A 168 20.40 22.86 -10.20
N ALA A 169 21.16 23.21 -11.26
CA ALA A 169 20.81 22.84 -12.64
C ALA A 169 20.65 21.32 -12.81
N GLU A 170 21.50 20.52 -12.16
CA GLU A 170 21.42 19.07 -12.17
C GLU A 170 20.14 18.58 -11.49
N THR A 171 19.78 19.13 -10.33
CA THR A 171 18.55 18.80 -9.62
C THR A 171 17.31 19.15 -10.44
N LYS A 172 17.30 20.29 -11.12
CA LYS A 172 16.20 20.66 -12.04
C LYS A 172 16.06 19.67 -13.18
N ALA A 173 17.18 19.26 -13.81
CA ALA A 173 17.17 18.26 -14.86
C ALA A 173 16.56 16.92 -14.37
N LYS A 174 16.96 16.44 -13.19
CA LYS A 174 16.39 15.24 -12.57
C LYS A 174 14.90 15.39 -12.22
N ALA A 175 14.47 16.55 -11.78
CA ALA A 175 13.07 16.84 -11.52
C ALA A 175 12.23 16.79 -12.81
N HIS A 176 12.75 17.33 -13.92
CA HIS A 176 12.11 17.24 -15.23
C HIS A 176 12.07 15.80 -15.77
N GLU A 177 13.15 15.02 -15.62
CA GLU A 177 13.14 13.58 -15.93
C GLU A 177 12.00 12.87 -15.17
N LYS A 178 11.87 13.10 -13.87
CA LYS A 178 10.80 12.55 -13.06
C LYS A 178 9.41 13.02 -13.51
N LEU A 179 9.25 14.30 -13.84
CA LEU A 179 7.98 14.85 -14.32
C LEU A 179 7.55 14.18 -15.63
N ALA A 180 8.50 13.92 -16.54
CA ALA A 180 8.23 13.25 -17.80
C ALA A 180 7.77 11.78 -17.67
N THR A 181 8.04 11.13 -16.52
CA THR A 181 7.60 9.75 -16.26
C THR A 181 6.18 9.64 -15.73
N PHE A 182 5.47 10.74 -15.48
CA PHE A 182 4.12 10.71 -14.95
C PHE A 182 3.15 10.10 -15.97
N TYR A 183 2.56 9.00 -15.58
CA TYR A 183 1.51 8.35 -16.35
C TYR A 183 0.13 8.79 -15.83
N VAL A 184 -0.66 9.39 -16.71
CA VAL A 184 -1.97 9.98 -16.38
C VAL A 184 -3.08 8.96 -16.59
N LYS A 185 -3.90 8.72 -15.55
CA LYS A 185 -5.09 7.88 -15.61
C LYS A 185 -6.29 8.70 -15.17
N ILE A 186 -7.25 8.91 -16.08
CA ILE A 186 -8.45 9.71 -15.82
C ILE A 186 -9.70 8.90 -16.11
N GLY A 187 -10.52 8.74 -15.08
CA GLY A 187 -11.85 8.14 -15.15
C GLY A 187 -11.85 6.63 -15.39
N TYR A 188 -11.38 6.20 -16.54
CA TYR A 188 -11.34 4.78 -16.94
C TYR A 188 -10.13 4.52 -17.85
N PRO A 189 -9.67 3.23 -17.91
CA PRO A 189 -8.55 2.83 -18.77
C PRO A 189 -8.77 3.15 -20.24
#